data_a05eb08b29f404a20d9d1ae5bb71190f
#
_entry.id   a05eb08b29f404a20d9d1ae5bb71190f
#
_cell.length_a   1.000
_cell.length_b   1.000
_cell.length_c   1.000
_cell.angle_alpha   90.00
_cell.angle_beta   90.00
_cell.angle_gamma   90.00
#
_symmetry.space_group_name_H-M   'P 1'
#
loop_
_entity.id
_entity.type
_entity.pdbx_description
1 polymer ?
#
loop_
_entity_poly.entity_id
_entity_poly.type
_entity_poly.pdbx_seq_one_letter_code
_entity_poly.pdbx_strand_id
1 'polypeptide(L)'
;MGKAGRRNKYETHVKPNFEKIKKWYLTKTETQIANKLGVTIQSWIKYKDQYPELRACLQESKDDLVDELKGILKKKAQGYYYTETTKTVIEEDGNKIKKMEERQRYAQPDTGAIHLLLKNLDDEWHNDDKQTLDLKRKQLELTEQKINNEEW
;
A
#
# COMPACT_ATOMS: atom_id res chain seq x y z
N MET A 1 -5.03 -48.35 16.53
CA MET A 1 -3.91 -47.42 16.34
C MET A 1 -4.43 -46.22 15.54
N GLY A 2 -4.68 -45.08 16.19
CA GLY A 2 -5.13 -43.88 15.54
C GLY A 2 -4.03 -43.29 14.65
N LYS A 3 -4.31 -43.05 13.36
CA LYS A 3 -3.41 -42.32 12.46
C LYS A 3 -3.13 -40.96 13.07
N ALA A 4 -1.89 -40.70 13.45
CA ALA A 4 -1.46 -39.37 13.89
C ALA A 4 -1.78 -38.38 12.78
N GLY A 5 -2.75 -37.52 13.00
CA GLY A 5 -3.15 -36.46 12.06
C GLY A 5 -1.94 -35.63 11.70
N ARG A 6 -1.87 -35.19 10.43
CA ARG A 6 -0.79 -34.31 9.92
C ARG A 6 -0.66 -33.12 10.83
N ARG A 7 0.52 -32.98 11.49
CA ARG A 7 0.78 -31.86 12.42
C ARG A 7 0.48 -30.52 11.76
N ASN A 8 -0.30 -29.69 12.45
CA ASN A 8 -0.61 -28.33 12.00
C ASN A 8 0.69 -27.52 11.94
N LYS A 9 1.05 -27.08 10.75
CA LYS A 9 2.27 -26.29 10.52
C LYS A 9 2.12 -24.81 10.92
N TYR A 10 0.96 -24.39 11.37
CA TYR A 10 0.73 -22.99 11.75
C TYR A 10 1.68 -22.53 12.86
N GLU A 11 1.70 -23.26 13.99
CA GLU A 11 2.51 -22.90 15.16
C GLU A 11 4.04 -22.98 14.90
N THR A 12 4.47 -23.84 13.98
CA THR A 12 5.88 -24.07 13.71
C THR A 12 6.45 -23.31 12.52
N HIS A 13 5.62 -22.97 11.52
CA HIS A 13 6.06 -22.37 10.26
C HIS A 13 5.48 -20.99 9.99
N VAL A 14 4.27 -20.68 10.50
CA VAL A 14 3.61 -19.42 10.23
C VAL A 14 3.83 -18.42 11.37
N LYS A 15 3.38 -18.76 12.57
CA LYS A 15 3.41 -17.88 13.73
C LYS A 15 4.81 -17.33 14.08
N PRO A 16 5.91 -18.12 14.08
CA PRO A 16 7.25 -17.62 14.35
C PRO A 16 7.78 -16.66 13.28
N ASN A 17 7.13 -16.59 12.12
CA ASN A 17 7.57 -15.79 10.98
C ASN A 17 6.69 -14.54 10.72
N PHE A 18 5.86 -14.10 11.66
CA PHE A 18 4.98 -12.94 11.49
C PHE A 18 5.72 -11.69 11.00
N GLU A 19 6.86 -11.35 11.58
CA GLU A 19 7.67 -10.21 11.15
C GLU A 19 8.16 -10.32 9.69
N LYS A 20 8.47 -11.54 9.25
CA LYS A 20 8.83 -11.77 7.85
C LYS A 20 7.61 -11.75 6.94
N ILE A 21 6.48 -12.27 7.41
CA ILE A 21 5.22 -12.30 6.69
C ILE A 21 4.74 -10.87 6.43
N LYS A 22 4.79 -9.96 7.41
CA LYS A 22 4.48 -8.53 7.24
C LYS A 22 5.24 -7.94 6.04
N LYS A 23 6.57 -8.12 6.00
CA LYS A 23 7.41 -7.63 4.89
C LYS A 23 7.11 -8.31 3.56
N TRP A 24 6.85 -9.62 3.56
CA TRP A 24 6.56 -10.35 2.33
C TRP A 24 5.18 -10.01 1.78
N TYR A 25 4.21 -9.76 2.64
CA TYR A 25 2.85 -9.46 2.24
C TYR A 25 2.72 -8.21 1.36
N LEU A 26 3.62 -7.25 1.53
CA LEU A 26 3.69 -6.03 0.73
C LEU A 26 4.37 -6.22 -0.64
N THR A 27 5.19 -7.28 -0.80
CA THR A 27 6.06 -7.43 -1.97
C THR A 27 5.90 -8.74 -2.71
N LYS A 28 5.17 -9.70 -2.16
CA LYS A 28 5.05 -11.06 -2.69
C LYS A 28 3.59 -11.50 -2.78
N THR A 29 3.33 -12.41 -3.72
CA THR A 29 2.02 -13.07 -3.81
C THR A 29 1.81 -14.05 -2.66
N GLU A 30 0.57 -14.33 -2.32
CA GLU A 30 0.22 -15.29 -1.29
C GLU A 30 0.81 -16.70 -1.55
N THR A 31 0.87 -17.11 -2.83
CA THR A 31 1.52 -18.36 -3.23
C THR A 31 3.01 -18.36 -2.91
N GLN A 32 3.70 -17.24 -3.14
CA GLN A 32 5.13 -17.12 -2.82
C GLN A 32 5.36 -17.13 -1.30
N ILE A 33 4.45 -16.52 -0.53
CA ILE A 33 4.52 -16.53 0.94
C ILE A 33 4.32 -17.95 1.45
N ALA A 34 3.29 -18.66 0.97
CA ALA A 34 3.02 -20.04 1.34
C ALA A 34 4.23 -20.96 1.06
N ASN A 35 4.84 -20.82 -0.13
CA ASN A 35 6.03 -21.57 -0.50
C ASN A 35 7.22 -21.28 0.42
N LYS A 36 7.46 -20.01 0.77
CA LYS A 36 8.53 -19.63 1.71
C LYS A 36 8.32 -20.17 3.13
N LEU A 37 7.07 -20.34 3.53
CA LEU A 37 6.69 -20.93 4.81
C LEU A 37 6.66 -22.47 4.77
N GLY A 38 6.86 -23.10 3.60
CA GLY A 38 6.78 -24.55 3.43
C GLY A 38 5.38 -25.11 3.65
N VAL A 39 4.33 -24.30 3.35
CA VAL A 39 2.92 -24.70 3.41
C VAL A 39 2.28 -24.62 2.02
N THR A 40 1.16 -25.33 1.82
CA THR A 40 0.40 -25.21 0.58
C THR A 40 -0.44 -23.93 0.58
N ILE A 41 -0.78 -23.41 -0.60
CA ILE A 41 -1.65 -22.23 -0.71
C ILE A 41 -3.02 -22.46 -0.06
N GLN A 42 -3.58 -23.68 -0.17
CA GLN A 42 -4.84 -24.04 0.49
C GLN A 42 -4.71 -23.99 2.03
N SER A 43 -3.56 -24.45 2.57
CA SER A 43 -3.29 -24.34 4.01
C SER A 43 -3.14 -22.89 4.44
N TRP A 44 -2.47 -22.06 3.63
CA TRP A 44 -2.32 -20.62 3.89
C TRP A 44 -3.67 -19.91 3.96
N ILE A 45 -4.55 -20.13 2.97
CA ILE A 45 -5.91 -19.57 2.96
C ILE A 45 -6.68 -20.01 4.22
N LYS A 46 -6.62 -21.30 4.53
CA LYS A 46 -7.27 -21.86 5.73
C LYS A 46 -6.76 -21.25 7.03
N TYR A 47 -5.45 -20.96 7.13
CA TYR A 47 -4.86 -20.32 8.30
C TYR A 47 -5.34 -18.87 8.44
N LYS A 48 -5.48 -18.13 7.35
CA LYS A 48 -6.08 -16.78 7.38
C LYS A 48 -7.50 -16.78 7.91
N ASP A 49 -8.29 -17.81 7.59
CA ASP A 49 -9.67 -17.93 8.07
C ASP A 49 -9.75 -18.38 9.54
N GLN A 50 -8.85 -19.27 9.95
CA GLN A 50 -8.88 -19.91 11.28
C GLN A 50 -8.19 -19.10 12.38
N TYR A 51 -7.15 -18.31 12.04
CA TYR A 51 -6.30 -17.63 13.00
C TYR A 51 -6.45 -16.10 12.92
N PRO A 52 -7.24 -15.49 13.86
CA PRO A 52 -7.44 -14.05 13.89
C PRO A 52 -6.13 -13.25 14.02
N GLU A 53 -5.15 -13.78 14.76
CA GLU A 53 -3.84 -13.14 14.92
C GLU A 53 -3.07 -13.02 13.59
N LEU A 54 -3.21 -13.98 12.67
CA LEU A 54 -2.63 -13.87 11.34
C LEU A 54 -3.31 -12.78 10.52
N ARG A 55 -4.65 -12.70 10.58
CA ARG A 55 -5.40 -11.62 9.91
C ARG A 55 -5.00 -10.25 10.45
N ALA A 56 -4.90 -10.12 11.77
CA ALA A 56 -4.46 -8.88 12.41
C ALA A 56 -3.05 -8.48 11.95
N CYS A 57 -2.11 -9.41 11.90
CA CYS A 57 -0.76 -9.20 11.41
C CYS A 57 -0.73 -8.72 9.95
N LEU A 58 -1.57 -9.28 9.08
CA LEU A 58 -1.66 -8.87 7.67
C LEU A 58 -2.34 -7.50 7.52
N GLN A 59 -3.35 -7.21 8.35
CA GLN A 59 -4.01 -5.91 8.34
C GLN A 59 -3.07 -4.81 8.82
N GLU A 60 -2.38 -5.01 9.93
CA GLU A 60 -1.36 -4.09 10.45
C GLU A 60 -0.30 -3.76 9.38
N SER A 61 0.17 -4.77 8.64
CA SER A 61 1.11 -4.56 7.53
C SER A 61 0.55 -3.64 6.43
N LYS A 62 -0.74 -3.76 6.12
CA LYS A 62 -1.39 -2.86 5.13
C LYS A 62 -1.54 -1.45 5.67
N ASP A 63 -1.93 -1.32 6.94
CA ASP A 63 -2.13 -0.02 7.58
C ASP A 63 -0.80 0.74 7.65
N ASP A 64 0.29 0.07 8.04
CA ASP A 64 1.65 0.62 8.04
C ASP A 64 2.05 1.14 6.64
N LEU A 65 1.79 0.35 5.58
CA LEU A 65 2.06 0.78 4.20
C LEU A 65 1.23 2.00 3.81
N VAL A 66 -0.05 2.01 4.14
CA VAL A 66 -0.95 3.14 3.84
C VAL A 66 -0.44 4.40 4.52
N ASP A 67 0.00 4.32 5.77
CA ASP A 67 0.51 5.47 6.51
C ASP A 67 1.86 5.95 5.97
N GLU A 68 2.75 5.04 5.56
CA GLU A 68 3.98 5.38 4.84
C GLU A 68 3.67 6.13 3.53
N LEU A 69 2.75 5.60 2.71
CA LEU A 69 2.36 6.22 1.44
C LEU A 69 1.72 7.60 1.63
N LYS A 70 0.88 7.78 2.66
CA LYS A 70 0.35 9.09 3.04
C LYS A 70 1.46 10.07 3.42
N GLY A 71 2.46 9.61 4.18
CA GLY A 71 3.63 10.40 4.54
C GLY A 71 4.44 10.85 3.30
N ILE A 72 4.69 9.94 2.36
CA ILE A 72 5.38 10.22 1.10
C ILE A 72 4.58 11.23 0.26
N LEU A 73 3.26 11.03 0.15
CA LEU A 73 2.37 11.91 -0.61
C LEU A 73 2.37 13.34 -0.02
N LYS A 74 2.28 13.46 1.31
CA LYS A 74 2.34 14.74 2.02
C LYS A 74 3.68 15.43 1.80
N LYS A 75 4.80 14.70 1.91
CA LYS A 75 6.13 15.23 1.63
C LYS A 75 6.24 15.74 0.19
N LYS A 76 5.69 15.02 -0.78
CA LYS A 76 5.68 15.41 -2.19
C LYS A 76 4.83 16.65 -2.44
N ALA A 77 3.68 16.77 -1.77
CA ALA A 77 2.81 17.93 -1.85
C ALA A 77 3.48 19.22 -1.30
N GLN A 78 4.31 19.09 -0.26
CA GLN A 78 5.00 20.23 0.36
C GLN A 78 6.30 20.64 -0.34
N GLY A 79 6.86 19.77 -1.19
CA GLY A 79 8.22 19.90 -1.70
C GLY A 79 9.26 19.51 -0.65
N TYR A 80 10.46 19.14 -1.10
CA TYR A 80 11.52 18.66 -0.19
C TYR A 80 12.89 18.77 -0.82
N TYR A 81 13.92 18.85 0.04
CA TYR A 81 15.30 18.73 -0.38
C TYR A 81 15.73 17.27 -0.41
N TYR A 82 16.53 16.91 -1.40
CA TYR A 82 17.15 15.58 -1.49
C TYR A 82 18.58 15.71 -1.99
N THR A 83 19.40 14.71 -1.69
CA THR A 83 20.79 14.63 -2.15
C THR A 83 20.87 13.73 -3.38
N GLU A 84 21.32 14.28 -4.50
CA GLU A 84 21.64 13.53 -5.70
C GLU A 84 23.12 13.13 -5.66
N THR A 85 23.38 11.83 -5.69
CA THR A 85 24.74 11.30 -5.68
C THR A 85 25.11 10.79 -7.07
N THR A 86 26.06 11.44 -7.73
CA THR A 86 26.60 11.02 -9.03
C THR A 86 27.91 10.27 -8.82
N LYS A 87 27.96 9.01 -9.26
CA LYS A 87 29.17 8.19 -9.25
C LYS A 87 29.73 8.10 -10.66
N THR A 88 30.89 8.72 -10.90
CA THR A 88 31.58 8.65 -12.18
C THR A 88 32.82 7.77 -12.04
N VAL A 89 32.97 6.80 -12.94
CA VAL A 89 34.17 5.99 -13.02
C VAL A 89 34.92 6.47 -14.27
N ILE A 90 36.12 7.05 -14.07
CA ILE A 90 37.01 7.49 -15.15
C ILE A 90 38.13 6.48 -15.20
N GLU A 91 38.43 5.97 -16.40
CA GLU A 91 39.58 5.10 -16.67
C GLU A 91 40.64 5.95 -17.38
N GLU A 92 41.74 6.21 -16.68
CA GLU A 92 42.84 7.02 -17.15
C GLU A 92 44.14 6.24 -16.91
N ASP A 93 44.92 6.00 -17.95
CA ASP A 93 46.19 5.24 -17.95
C ASP A 93 46.10 3.86 -17.23
N GLY A 94 45.00 3.12 -17.44
CA GLY A 94 44.79 1.81 -16.83
C GLY A 94 44.38 1.84 -15.34
N ASN A 95 44.23 3.03 -14.76
CA ASN A 95 43.74 3.23 -13.40
C ASN A 95 42.28 3.65 -13.42
N LYS A 96 41.46 2.99 -12.57
CA LYS A 96 40.04 3.34 -12.39
C LYS A 96 39.88 4.33 -11.25
N ILE A 97 39.61 5.60 -11.60
CA ILE A 97 39.33 6.65 -10.64
C ILE A 97 37.81 6.71 -10.42
N LYS A 98 37.37 6.50 -9.18
CA LYS A 98 35.95 6.66 -8.80
C LYS A 98 35.76 8.06 -8.21
N LYS A 99 35.03 8.90 -8.95
CA LYS A 99 34.61 10.22 -8.42
C LYS A 99 33.17 10.11 -7.93
N MET A 100 32.93 10.57 -6.70
CA MET A 100 31.61 10.69 -6.11
C MET A 100 31.33 12.16 -5.89
N GLU A 101 30.23 12.65 -6.44
CA GLU A 101 29.79 14.03 -6.32
C GLU A 101 28.38 14.03 -5.72
N GLU A 102 28.19 14.79 -4.65
CA GLU A 102 26.91 14.96 -3.97
C GLU A 102 26.43 16.40 -4.19
N ARG A 103 25.18 16.52 -4.63
CA ARG A 103 24.52 17.82 -4.85
C ARG A 103 23.18 17.83 -4.15
N GLN A 104 22.93 18.87 -3.38
CA GLN A 104 21.61 19.11 -2.81
C GLN A 104 20.68 19.66 -3.88
N ARG A 105 19.52 19.02 -4.04
CA ARG A 105 18.45 19.39 -4.97
C ARG A 105 17.17 19.68 -4.22
N TYR A 106 16.32 20.50 -4.80
CA TYR A 106 14.99 20.77 -4.28
C TYR A 106 13.93 20.23 -5.26
N ALA A 107 13.07 19.34 -4.77
CA ALA A 107 11.87 18.90 -5.46
C ALA A 107 10.75 19.88 -5.17
N GLN A 108 10.25 20.53 -6.20
CA GLN A 108 9.14 21.47 -6.09
C GLN A 108 7.87 20.77 -5.59
N PRO A 109 6.94 21.49 -4.91
CA PRO A 109 5.62 20.98 -4.57
C PRO A 109 4.90 20.43 -5.80
N ASP A 110 4.28 19.26 -5.64
CA ASP A 110 3.53 18.60 -6.70
C ASP A 110 2.04 18.97 -6.60
N THR A 111 1.53 19.69 -7.60
CA THR A 111 0.14 20.14 -7.62
C THR A 111 -0.86 18.98 -7.65
N GLY A 112 -0.51 17.86 -8.31
CA GLY A 112 -1.35 16.65 -8.31
C GLY A 112 -1.44 16.02 -6.92
N ALA A 113 -0.31 15.96 -6.20
CA ALA A 113 -0.29 15.46 -4.82
C ALA A 113 -1.09 16.38 -3.88
N ILE A 114 -0.97 17.70 -4.03
CA ILE A 114 -1.77 18.69 -3.26
C ILE A 114 -3.25 18.48 -3.52
N HIS A 115 -3.65 18.40 -4.79
CA HIS A 115 -5.05 18.21 -5.18
C HIS A 115 -5.63 16.91 -4.63
N LEU A 116 -4.87 15.81 -4.73
CA LEU A 116 -5.28 14.51 -4.19
C LEU A 116 -5.47 14.54 -2.67
N LEU A 117 -4.58 15.22 -1.93
CA LEU A 117 -4.70 15.37 -0.49
C LEU A 117 -5.92 16.22 -0.12
N LEU A 118 -6.11 17.37 -0.77
CA LEU A 118 -7.25 18.23 -0.51
C LEU A 118 -8.58 17.52 -0.78
N LYS A 119 -8.66 16.77 -1.87
CA LYS A 119 -9.86 15.98 -2.20
C LYS A 119 -10.22 14.93 -1.14
N ASN A 120 -9.25 14.42 -0.40
CA ASN A 120 -9.46 13.38 0.62
C ASN A 120 -9.55 13.93 2.05
N LEU A 121 -9.10 15.17 2.28
CA LEU A 121 -9.05 15.76 3.62
C LEU A 121 -10.03 16.92 3.81
N ASP A 122 -10.55 17.48 2.73
CA ASP A 122 -11.45 18.62 2.74
C ASP A 122 -12.70 18.29 1.94
N ASP A 123 -13.81 18.09 2.65
CA ASP A 123 -15.09 17.74 2.05
C ASP A 123 -15.66 18.85 1.15
N GLU A 124 -15.18 20.09 1.30
CA GLU A 124 -15.56 21.22 0.45
C GLU A 124 -14.72 21.32 -0.82
N TRP A 125 -13.60 20.60 -0.91
CA TRP A 125 -12.73 20.58 -2.06
C TRP A 125 -13.20 19.58 -3.12
N HIS A 126 -13.91 20.05 -4.14
CA HIS A 126 -14.47 19.23 -5.22
C HIS A 126 -13.85 19.59 -6.58
N ASN A 127 -13.80 18.59 -7.50
CA ASN A 127 -13.40 18.82 -8.90
C ASN A 127 -14.52 19.48 -9.72
N ASP A 128 -15.77 19.29 -9.27
CA ASP A 128 -16.94 19.80 -9.95
C ASP A 128 -17.26 21.21 -9.42
N ASP A 129 -17.72 22.08 -10.28
CA ASP A 129 -18.27 23.37 -9.88
C ASP A 129 -19.58 23.18 -9.08
N LYS A 130 -19.98 24.22 -8.36
CA LYS A 130 -21.17 24.17 -7.52
C LYS A 130 -22.44 23.80 -8.32
N GLN A 131 -22.55 24.25 -9.56
CA GLN A 131 -23.73 23.95 -10.40
C GLN A 131 -23.77 22.48 -10.78
N THR A 132 -22.64 21.88 -11.12
CA THR A 132 -22.53 20.44 -11.43
C THR A 132 -22.86 19.58 -10.22
N LEU A 133 -22.42 19.96 -9.03
CA LEU A 133 -22.77 19.26 -7.79
C LEU A 133 -24.25 19.35 -7.48
N ASP A 134 -24.88 20.51 -7.64
CA ASP A 134 -26.31 20.68 -7.44
C ASP A 134 -27.14 19.87 -8.44
N LEU A 135 -26.69 19.79 -9.69
CA LEU A 135 -27.34 18.93 -10.71
C LEU A 135 -27.23 17.45 -10.36
N LYS A 136 -26.06 16.99 -9.92
CA LYS A 136 -25.88 15.59 -9.48
C LYS A 136 -26.76 15.24 -8.29
N ARG A 137 -26.88 16.14 -7.30
CA ARG A 137 -27.77 15.96 -6.14
C ARG A 137 -29.23 15.83 -6.58
N LYS A 138 -29.72 16.74 -7.43
CA LYS A 138 -31.08 16.67 -7.98
C LYS A 138 -31.35 15.38 -8.77
N GLN A 139 -30.38 14.91 -9.54
CA GLN A 139 -30.52 13.63 -10.26
C GLN A 139 -30.63 12.45 -9.30
N LEU A 140 -29.86 12.45 -8.22
CA LEU A 140 -29.90 11.41 -7.18
C LEU A 140 -31.27 11.39 -6.50
N GLU A 141 -31.77 12.55 -6.05
CA GLU A 141 -33.09 12.71 -5.44
C GLU A 141 -34.24 12.21 -6.35
N LEU A 142 -34.18 12.56 -7.65
CA LEU A 142 -35.16 12.09 -8.63
C LEU A 142 -35.09 10.57 -8.84
N THR A 143 -33.91 9.99 -8.77
CA THR A 143 -33.72 8.55 -8.90
C THR A 143 -34.27 7.80 -7.68
N GLU A 144 -34.01 8.32 -6.48
CA GLU A 144 -34.55 7.78 -5.22
C GLU A 144 -36.07 7.86 -5.19
N GLN A 145 -36.67 8.98 -5.64
CA GLN A 145 -38.13 9.12 -5.74
C GLN A 145 -38.74 8.14 -6.73
N LYS A 146 -38.09 7.85 -7.85
CA LYS A 146 -38.55 6.85 -8.82
C LYS A 146 -38.54 5.44 -8.22
N ILE A 147 -37.43 5.07 -7.58
CA ILE A 147 -37.31 3.75 -6.92
C ILE A 147 -38.39 3.58 -5.85
N ASN A 148 -38.61 4.58 -5.00
CA ASN A 148 -39.64 4.53 -3.95
C ASN A 148 -41.07 4.49 -4.51
N ASN A 149 -41.30 5.03 -5.72
CA ASN A 149 -42.60 5.00 -6.35
C ASN A 149 -42.87 3.73 -7.17
N GLU A 150 -41.84 2.95 -7.52
CA GLU A 150 -41.95 1.67 -8.23
C GLU A 150 -42.07 0.46 -7.30
N GLU A 151 -41.88 0.63 -6.00
CA GLU A 151 -42.03 -0.42 -4.97
C GLU A 151 -43.48 -0.59 -4.45
N TRP A 152 -44.52 -0.04 -5.15
CA TRP A 152 -45.95 -0.22 -4.83
C TRP A 152 -46.71 -0.83 -5.96
#